data_24821cdc947a5918119c9ffca1d100a1
#
_entry.id   24821cdc947a5918119c9ffca1d100a1
#
_cell.length_a   1.000
_cell.length_b   1.000
_cell.length_c   1.000
_cell.angle_alpha   90.00
_cell.angle_beta   90.00
_cell.angle_gamma   90.00
#
_symmetry.space_group_name_H-M   'P 1'
#
loop_
_entity.id
_entity.type
_entity.pdbx_description
1 polymer ?
#
loop_
_entity_poly.entity_id
_entity_poly.type
_entity_poly.pdbx_seq_one_letter_code
_entity_poly.pdbx_strand_id
1 'polypeptide(L)'
;MAEKEKNYDVIRQQYPESISKSQFYRIAHISKATALHLLKNGLVPCKDTGKKTRRYTIRTDDVIFYMMDREEHPEKYAAPRNWYRDRSGYYEPYNAIKKKMIKLSGKDRKALQAYLEAEMEQYDDLMTVAEVIKVIGYCSTTIHRMCHNKKIKAFKPYGRYQIPKISLVEFLASRESILIKRMSSKHILLLENFFDQLSM
;
A
#
# COMPACT_ATOMS: atom_id res chain seq x y z
N MET A 1 12.23 22.29 -33.37
CA MET A 1 10.97 22.86 -32.85
C MET A 1 9.76 22.31 -33.59
N ALA A 2 9.71 22.31 -34.92
CA ALA A 2 8.54 21.85 -35.71
C ALA A 2 8.05 20.39 -35.47
N GLU A 3 8.92 19.49 -35.12
CA GLU A 3 8.56 18.09 -34.88
C GLU A 3 7.87 17.87 -33.51
N LYS A 4 8.21 18.67 -32.50
CA LYS A 4 7.57 18.67 -31.18
C LYS A 4 6.17 19.28 -31.21
N GLU A 5 5.98 20.37 -31.97
CA GLU A 5 4.67 21.00 -32.15
C GLU A 5 3.65 20.06 -32.80
N LYS A 6 4.08 19.27 -33.80
CA LYS A 6 3.24 18.23 -34.42
C LYS A 6 2.75 17.19 -33.43
N ASN A 7 3.51 16.88 -32.41
CA ASN A 7 3.12 15.88 -31.41
C ASN A 7 2.02 16.38 -30.44
N TYR A 8 2.00 17.67 -30.14
CA TYR A 8 0.97 18.27 -29.28
C TYR A 8 -0.37 18.45 -30.01
N ASP A 9 -0.34 18.73 -31.30
CA ASP A 9 -1.56 18.77 -32.12
C ASP A 9 -2.23 17.41 -32.25
N VAL A 10 -1.45 16.34 -32.30
CA VAL A 10 -1.98 14.96 -32.22
C VAL A 10 -2.71 14.70 -30.91
N ILE A 11 -2.21 15.23 -29.80
CA ILE A 11 -2.88 15.10 -28.49
C ILE A 11 -4.22 15.85 -28.52
N ARG A 12 -4.29 17.06 -29.07
CA ARG A 12 -5.55 17.81 -29.21
C ARG A 12 -6.58 17.08 -30.08
N GLN A 13 -6.14 16.38 -31.11
CA GLN A 13 -7.03 15.60 -31.98
C GLN A 13 -7.53 14.31 -31.34
N GLN A 14 -6.69 13.66 -30.54
CA GLN A 14 -7.01 12.35 -29.93
C GLN A 14 -7.81 12.44 -28.64
N TYR A 15 -7.74 13.57 -27.93
CA TYR A 15 -8.38 13.72 -26.64
C TYR A 15 -9.42 14.84 -26.63
N PRO A 16 -10.51 14.70 -25.85
CA PRO A 16 -11.51 15.76 -25.71
C PRO A 16 -10.91 17.00 -25.04
N GLU A 17 -11.58 18.13 -25.12
CA GLU A 17 -11.17 19.41 -24.51
C GLU A 17 -10.85 19.27 -23.01
N SER A 18 -11.56 18.37 -22.32
CA SER A 18 -11.35 18.10 -20.90
C SER A 18 -11.14 16.61 -20.65
N ILE A 19 -10.10 16.29 -19.90
CA ILE A 19 -9.67 14.92 -19.62
C ILE A 19 -9.66 14.61 -18.12
N SER A 20 -9.65 13.31 -17.82
CA SER A 20 -9.53 12.80 -16.46
C SER A 20 -8.07 12.73 -16.01
N LYS A 21 -7.84 12.64 -14.68
CA LYS A 21 -6.51 12.34 -14.13
C LYS A 21 -5.89 11.06 -14.72
N SER A 22 -6.71 10.06 -15.08
CA SER A 22 -6.22 8.82 -15.67
C SER A 22 -5.67 8.99 -17.07
N GLN A 23 -6.24 9.88 -17.86
CA GLN A 23 -5.72 10.26 -19.17
C GLN A 23 -4.49 11.15 -19.00
N PHE A 24 -4.53 12.14 -18.11
CA PHE A 24 -3.42 13.03 -17.84
C PHE A 24 -2.11 12.27 -17.55
N TYR A 25 -2.07 11.34 -16.57
CA TYR A 25 -0.81 10.66 -16.26
C TYR A 25 -0.29 9.77 -17.39
N ARG A 26 -1.20 9.29 -18.27
CA ARG A 26 -0.80 8.51 -19.45
C ARG A 26 -0.20 9.40 -20.53
N ILE A 27 -0.86 10.51 -20.86
CA ILE A 27 -0.40 11.48 -21.86
C ILE A 27 0.96 12.06 -21.47
N ALA A 28 1.09 12.48 -20.22
CA ALA A 28 2.32 13.11 -19.72
C ALA A 28 3.42 12.13 -19.33
N HIS A 29 3.18 10.80 -19.50
CA HIS A 29 4.12 9.72 -19.13
C HIS A 29 4.66 9.82 -17.70
N ILE A 30 3.78 10.16 -16.74
CA ILE A 30 4.12 10.31 -15.32
C ILE A 30 3.41 9.28 -14.45
N SER A 31 3.87 9.12 -13.19
CA SER A 31 3.20 8.24 -12.25
C SER A 31 1.84 8.80 -11.80
N LYS A 32 0.91 7.91 -11.37
CA LYS A 32 -0.37 8.32 -10.76
C LYS A 32 -0.18 9.20 -9.53
N ALA A 33 0.90 8.99 -8.80
CA ALA A 33 1.25 9.76 -7.61
C ALA A 33 1.76 11.15 -7.98
N THR A 34 2.61 11.25 -9.02
CA THR A 34 3.08 12.53 -9.58
C THR A 34 1.90 13.35 -10.08
N ALA A 35 1.00 12.76 -10.89
CA ALA A 35 -0.19 13.47 -11.37
C ALA A 35 -1.04 14.04 -10.23
N LEU A 36 -1.20 13.26 -9.16
CA LEU A 36 -1.95 13.72 -7.99
C LEU A 36 -1.23 14.85 -7.24
N HIS A 37 0.11 14.79 -7.17
CA HIS A 37 0.92 15.88 -6.62
C HIS A 37 0.68 17.19 -7.38
N LEU A 38 0.82 17.15 -8.68
CA LEU A 38 0.68 18.32 -9.56
C LEU A 38 -0.70 18.97 -9.44
N LEU A 39 -1.77 18.13 -9.44
CA LEU A 39 -3.15 18.63 -9.35
C LEU A 39 -3.48 19.19 -7.96
N LYS A 40 -3.03 18.53 -6.87
CA LYS A 40 -3.30 18.98 -5.51
C LYS A 40 -2.59 20.28 -5.13
N ASN A 41 -1.42 20.50 -5.68
CA ASN A 41 -0.63 21.70 -5.40
C ASN A 41 -0.88 22.82 -6.44
N GLY A 42 -1.87 22.64 -7.33
CA GLY A 42 -2.22 23.65 -8.32
C GLY A 42 -1.15 23.89 -9.39
N LEU A 43 -0.15 22.99 -9.50
CA LEU A 43 0.91 23.09 -10.52
C LEU A 43 0.40 22.80 -11.93
N VAL A 44 -0.69 22.06 -12.04
CA VAL A 44 -1.48 21.90 -13.26
C VAL A 44 -2.91 22.31 -12.94
N PRO A 45 -3.49 23.29 -13.63
CA PRO A 45 -4.87 23.72 -13.39
C PRO A 45 -5.86 22.57 -13.56
N CYS A 46 -6.82 22.48 -12.65
CA CYS A 46 -7.86 21.46 -12.72
C CYS A 46 -9.10 21.87 -11.95
N LYS A 47 -10.25 21.32 -12.33
CA LYS A 47 -11.49 21.39 -11.56
C LYS A 47 -11.56 20.19 -10.63
N ASP A 48 -11.52 20.41 -9.31
CA ASP A 48 -11.73 19.36 -8.30
C ASP A 48 -13.23 19.31 -7.95
N THR A 49 -13.87 18.19 -8.22
CA THR A 49 -15.31 18.00 -7.97
C THR A 49 -15.59 17.43 -6.57
N GLY A 50 -14.57 17.07 -5.79
CA GLY A 50 -14.71 16.42 -4.48
C GLY A 50 -15.20 14.96 -4.52
N LYS A 51 -15.64 14.46 -5.66
CA LYS A 51 -16.21 13.10 -5.82
C LYS A 51 -15.17 12.01 -5.60
N LYS A 52 -15.58 10.83 -5.15
CA LYS A 52 -14.69 9.66 -5.00
C LYS A 52 -14.13 9.19 -6.36
N THR A 53 -14.93 9.27 -7.42
CA THR A 53 -14.57 8.87 -8.79
C THR A 53 -14.56 10.09 -9.70
N ARG A 54 -13.68 10.11 -10.71
CA ARG A 54 -13.52 11.21 -11.68
C ARG A 54 -13.42 12.58 -11.00
N ARG A 55 -12.70 12.65 -9.89
CA ARG A 55 -12.58 13.82 -9.04
C ARG A 55 -12.01 15.03 -9.78
N TYR A 56 -10.99 14.82 -10.61
CA TYR A 56 -10.27 15.89 -11.31
C TYR A 56 -10.65 15.91 -12.79
N THR A 57 -10.99 17.10 -13.28
CA THR A 57 -11.18 17.42 -14.69
C THR A 57 -10.13 18.46 -15.08
N ILE A 58 -9.37 18.19 -16.14
CA ILE A 58 -8.19 18.94 -16.54
C ILE A 58 -8.38 19.29 -18.02
N ARG A 59 -8.11 20.52 -18.41
CA ARG A 59 -8.13 20.89 -19.83
C ARG A 59 -6.93 20.26 -20.55
N THR A 60 -7.15 19.79 -21.76
CA THR A 60 -6.09 19.17 -22.57
C THR A 60 -4.97 20.16 -22.86
N ASP A 61 -5.29 21.44 -23.10
CA ASP A 61 -4.30 22.50 -23.28
C ASP A 61 -3.44 22.72 -22.03
N ASP A 62 -4.00 22.64 -20.82
CA ASP A 62 -3.23 22.78 -19.58
C ASP A 62 -2.23 21.62 -19.40
N VAL A 63 -2.58 20.44 -19.90
CA VAL A 63 -1.65 19.29 -19.91
C VAL A 63 -0.52 19.50 -20.91
N ILE A 64 -0.83 20.00 -22.10
CA ILE A 64 0.17 20.33 -23.13
C ILE A 64 1.11 21.42 -22.60
N PHE A 65 0.56 22.49 -22.03
CA PHE A 65 1.35 23.55 -21.41
C PHE A 65 2.28 22.99 -20.32
N TYR A 66 1.75 22.14 -19.42
CA TYR A 66 2.56 21.47 -18.42
C TYR A 66 3.71 20.65 -19.02
N MET A 67 3.47 19.93 -20.11
CA MET A 67 4.51 19.11 -20.74
C MET A 67 5.62 19.97 -21.34
N MET A 68 5.25 21.09 -21.96
CA MET A 68 6.20 22.07 -22.52
C MET A 68 7.01 22.76 -21.41
N ASP A 69 6.33 23.33 -20.42
CA ASP A 69 6.97 24.07 -19.32
C ASP A 69 7.85 23.15 -18.44
N ARG A 70 7.47 21.87 -18.27
CA ARG A 70 8.29 20.90 -17.55
C ARG A 70 9.62 20.57 -18.24
N GLU A 71 9.69 20.66 -19.56
CA GLU A 71 10.95 20.47 -20.29
C GLU A 71 11.94 21.61 -20.05
N GLU A 72 11.42 22.83 -19.91
CA GLU A 72 12.21 24.03 -19.66
C GLU A 72 12.50 24.23 -18.16
N HIS A 73 11.52 23.91 -17.30
CA HIS A 73 11.56 24.13 -15.85
C HIS A 73 11.23 22.85 -15.05
N PRO A 74 12.05 21.79 -15.14
CA PRO A 74 11.75 20.51 -14.46
C PRO A 74 11.69 20.64 -12.94
N GLU A 75 12.43 21.55 -12.33
CA GLU A 75 12.47 21.79 -10.89
C GLU A 75 11.15 22.32 -10.34
N LYS A 76 10.40 23.10 -11.10
CA LYS A 76 9.08 23.64 -10.74
C LYS A 76 8.06 22.53 -10.44
N TYR A 77 8.16 21.40 -11.14
CA TYR A 77 7.24 20.28 -11.08
C TYR A 77 7.76 19.10 -10.26
N ALA A 78 8.96 19.23 -9.71
CA ALA A 78 9.54 18.21 -8.84
C ALA A 78 8.79 18.12 -7.51
N ALA A 79 8.40 16.91 -7.13
CA ALA A 79 7.84 16.71 -5.80
C ALA A 79 8.95 16.87 -4.74
N PRO A 80 8.67 17.49 -3.59
CA PRO A 80 9.62 17.59 -2.49
C PRO A 80 10.19 16.23 -2.10
N ARG A 81 11.44 16.21 -1.64
CA ARG A 81 12.09 14.98 -1.18
C ARG A 81 11.21 14.31 -0.12
N ASN A 82 10.97 13.02 -0.26
CA ASN A 82 10.11 12.21 0.62
C ASN A 82 8.59 12.48 0.53
N TRP A 83 8.11 13.37 -0.31
CA TRP A 83 6.68 13.66 -0.45
C TRP A 83 5.81 12.40 -0.63
N TYR A 84 6.31 11.42 -1.40
CA TYR A 84 5.63 10.15 -1.63
C TYR A 84 5.64 9.25 -0.38
N ARG A 85 6.70 9.33 0.44
CA ARG A 85 6.86 8.56 1.68
C ARG A 85 5.92 9.08 2.77
N ASP A 86 5.86 10.39 2.96
CA ASP A 86 5.09 11.02 4.03
C ASP A 86 3.58 10.88 3.84
N ARG A 87 3.13 10.71 2.60
CA ARG A 87 1.71 10.44 2.31
C ARG A 87 1.27 9.02 2.58
N SER A 88 2.17 8.09 2.65
CA SER A 88 1.83 6.70 2.88
C SER A 88 1.80 6.37 4.37
N GLY A 89 1.70 7.30 5.30
CA GLY A 89 1.55 7.13 6.76
C GLY A 89 1.77 5.72 7.35
N TYR A 90 1.85 4.79 6.46
CA TYR A 90 1.89 3.35 6.59
C TYR A 90 3.33 2.76 6.56
N TYR A 91 4.32 3.55 6.05
CA TYR A 91 5.68 3.02 5.88
C TYR A 91 6.57 3.20 7.10
N GLU A 92 6.35 4.22 7.91
CA GLU A 92 7.20 4.43 9.10
C GLU A 92 6.94 3.40 10.21
N PRO A 93 5.68 3.16 10.63
CA PRO A 93 5.40 2.09 11.59
C PRO A 93 5.88 0.74 11.08
N TYR A 94 5.59 0.40 9.81
CA TYR A 94 6.01 -0.85 9.20
C TYR A 94 7.53 -1.04 9.21
N ASN A 95 8.29 -0.02 8.81
CA ASN A 95 9.75 -0.11 8.78
C ASN A 95 10.35 -0.18 10.18
N ALA A 96 9.78 0.53 11.15
CA ALA A 96 10.20 0.48 12.55
C ALA A 96 9.98 -0.93 13.13
N ILE A 97 8.78 -1.49 12.96
CA ILE A 97 8.42 -2.84 13.39
C ILE A 97 9.31 -3.88 12.72
N LYS A 98 9.51 -3.78 11.41
CA LYS A 98 10.38 -4.69 10.67
C LYS A 98 11.80 -4.72 11.24
N LYS A 99 12.36 -3.54 11.57
CA LYS A 99 13.67 -3.44 12.21
C LYS A 99 13.69 -4.09 13.59
N LYS A 100 12.65 -3.87 14.41
CA LYS A 100 12.51 -4.48 15.74
C LYS A 100 12.42 -6.01 15.61
N MET A 101 11.55 -6.52 14.72
CA MET A 101 11.37 -7.95 14.46
C MET A 101 12.65 -8.68 13.98
N ILE A 102 13.47 -8.03 13.14
CA ILE A 102 14.76 -8.59 12.68
C ILE A 102 15.71 -8.77 13.86
N LYS A 103 15.70 -7.85 14.82
CA LYS A 103 16.61 -7.83 15.98
C LYS A 103 16.15 -8.72 17.13
N LEU A 104 14.94 -9.29 17.09
CA LEU A 104 14.43 -10.15 18.14
C LEU A 104 15.35 -11.34 18.40
N SER A 105 15.74 -11.51 19.67
CA SER A 105 16.44 -12.69 20.16
C SER A 105 15.55 -13.93 20.16
N GLY A 106 16.12 -15.10 20.37
CA GLY A 106 15.34 -16.33 20.50
C GLY A 106 14.40 -16.31 21.72
N LYS A 107 14.79 -15.66 22.83
CA LYS A 107 13.97 -15.47 24.02
C LYS A 107 12.77 -14.56 23.71
N ASP A 108 13.02 -13.43 23.05
CA ASP A 108 11.96 -12.47 22.72
C ASP A 108 10.96 -13.04 21.70
N ARG A 109 11.41 -13.94 20.81
CA ARG A 109 10.50 -14.66 19.90
C ARG A 109 9.55 -15.59 20.63
N LYS A 110 10.03 -16.29 21.67
CA LYS A 110 9.15 -17.11 22.53
C LYS A 110 8.16 -16.25 23.29
N ALA A 111 8.60 -15.08 23.79
CA ALA A 111 7.73 -14.12 24.43
C ALA A 111 6.66 -13.58 23.46
N LEU A 112 7.04 -13.29 22.20
CA LEU A 112 6.09 -12.90 21.15
C LEU A 112 5.08 -14.01 20.85
N GLN A 113 5.51 -15.29 20.81
CA GLN A 113 4.58 -16.40 20.61
C GLN A 113 3.57 -16.49 21.74
N ALA A 114 4.03 -16.44 22.99
CA ALA A 114 3.14 -16.47 24.16
C ALA A 114 2.17 -15.28 24.18
N TYR A 115 2.63 -14.08 23.82
CA TYR A 115 1.77 -12.91 23.67
C TYR A 115 0.70 -13.12 22.59
N LEU A 116 1.08 -13.62 21.41
CA LEU A 116 0.16 -13.88 20.31
C LEU A 116 -0.86 -14.98 20.65
N GLU A 117 -0.45 -16.00 21.41
CA GLU A 117 -1.35 -17.05 21.91
C GLU A 117 -2.39 -16.46 22.87
N ALA A 118 -1.99 -15.59 23.78
CA ALA A 118 -2.90 -14.90 24.70
C ALA A 118 -3.89 -13.99 23.96
N GLU A 119 -3.43 -13.20 22.97
CA GLU A 119 -4.30 -12.35 22.14
C GLU A 119 -5.35 -13.17 21.34
N MET A 120 -5.06 -14.45 21.11
CA MET A 120 -5.94 -15.35 20.36
C MET A 120 -6.64 -16.39 21.26
N GLU A 121 -6.63 -16.24 22.59
CA GLU A 121 -7.23 -17.19 23.53
C GLU A 121 -8.72 -17.42 23.27
N GLN A 122 -9.43 -16.38 22.86
CA GLN A 122 -10.87 -16.44 22.55
C GLN A 122 -11.23 -17.25 21.30
N TYR A 123 -10.26 -17.68 20.50
CA TYR A 123 -10.48 -18.46 19.27
C TYR A 123 -10.13 -19.93 19.50
N ASP A 124 -10.86 -20.79 18.79
CA ASP A 124 -10.60 -22.24 18.81
C ASP A 124 -9.20 -22.60 18.26
N ASP A 125 -8.71 -23.79 18.60
CA ASP A 125 -7.42 -24.28 18.11
C ASP A 125 -7.36 -24.44 16.59
N LEU A 126 -8.51 -24.64 15.95
CA LEU A 126 -8.67 -24.65 14.51
C LEU A 126 -9.50 -23.46 14.07
N MET A 127 -8.83 -22.46 13.50
CA MET A 127 -9.44 -21.22 13.05
C MET A 127 -9.89 -21.30 11.60
N THR A 128 -11.03 -20.69 11.33
CA THR A 128 -11.50 -20.42 9.95
C THR A 128 -10.74 -19.24 9.33
N VAL A 129 -10.79 -19.13 7.99
CA VAL A 129 -10.25 -17.95 7.29
C VAL A 129 -10.90 -16.65 7.78
N ALA A 130 -12.20 -16.68 8.13
CA ALA A 130 -12.91 -15.51 8.62
C ALA A 130 -12.39 -15.03 9.99
N GLU A 131 -12.06 -15.93 10.89
CA GLU A 131 -11.46 -15.61 12.19
C GLU A 131 -10.04 -15.08 12.04
N VAL A 132 -9.23 -15.70 11.19
CA VAL A 132 -7.89 -15.21 10.88
C VAL A 132 -7.94 -13.79 10.30
N ILE A 133 -8.91 -13.46 9.44
CA ILE A 133 -9.13 -12.09 8.94
C ILE A 133 -9.42 -11.13 10.09
N LYS A 134 -10.23 -11.53 11.06
CA LYS A 134 -10.55 -10.69 12.24
C LYS A 134 -9.30 -10.38 13.06
N VAL A 135 -8.41 -11.35 13.23
CA VAL A 135 -7.17 -11.21 14.03
C VAL A 135 -6.14 -10.35 13.28
N ILE A 136 -5.76 -10.75 12.08
CA ILE A 136 -4.61 -10.14 11.39
C ILE A 136 -4.98 -9.16 10.27
N GLY A 137 -6.25 -9.00 9.95
CA GLY A 137 -6.76 -7.94 9.06
C GLY A 137 -6.36 -8.03 7.59
N TYR A 138 -5.89 -9.19 7.11
CA TYR A 138 -5.69 -9.40 5.68
C TYR A 138 -6.99 -9.81 4.98
N CYS A 139 -7.13 -9.51 3.70
CA CYS A 139 -8.28 -9.98 2.94
C CYS A 139 -8.22 -11.51 2.71
N SER A 140 -9.38 -12.11 2.49
CA SER A 140 -9.55 -13.56 2.27
C SER A 140 -8.59 -14.11 1.22
N THR A 141 -8.48 -13.44 0.06
CA THR A 141 -7.57 -13.85 -1.03
C THR A 141 -6.11 -13.94 -0.57
N THR A 142 -5.67 -13.02 0.30
CA THR A 142 -4.31 -13.03 0.84
C THR A 142 -4.09 -14.21 1.77
N ILE A 143 -5.05 -14.50 2.67
CA ILE A 143 -4.98 -15.66 3.57
C ILE A 143 -4.95 -16.95 2.76
N HIS A 144 -5.86 -17.11 1.78
CA HIS A 144 -5.87 -18.29 0.91
C HIS A 144 -4.52 -18.48 0.20
N ARG A 145 -3.92 -17.41 -0.29
CA ARG A 145 -2.60 -17.45 -0.94
C ARG A 145 -1.48 -17.84 0.04
N MET A 146 -1.55 -17.36 1.30
CA MET A 146 -0.57 -17.74 2.33
C MET A 146 -0.67 -19.22 2.68
N CYS A 147 -1.87 -19.77 2.82
CA CYS A 147 -2.10 -21.20 3.04
C CYS A 147 -1.68 -22.04 1.83
N HIS A 148 -2.07 -21.65 0.62
CA HIS A 148 -1.70 -22.34 -0.61
C HIS A 148 -0.18 -22.42 -0.80
N ASN A 149 0.52 -21.31 -0.52
CA ASN A 149 1.99 -21.22 -0.62
C ASN A 149 2.70 -21.79 0.63
N LYS A 150 2.00 -22.48 1.50
CA LYS A 150 2.52 -23.10 2.74
C LYS A 150 3.23 -22.14 3.69
N LYS A 151 2.97 -20.84 3.60
CA LYS A 151 3.48 -19.84 4.56
C LYS A 151 2.80 -19.98 5.92
N ILE A 152 1.51 -20.29 5.90
CA ILE A 152 0.74 -20.70 7.08
C ILE A 152 0.34 -22.14 6.81
N LYS A 153 0.71 -23.04 7.72
CA LYS A 153 0.29 -24.43 7.65
C LYS A 153 -1.23 -24.48 7.87
N ALA A 154 -1.94 -25.16 7.01
CA ALA A 154 -3.40 -25.25 7.07
C ALA A 154 -3.87 -26.56 6.45
N PHE A 155 -5.02 -27.03 6.91
CA PHE A 155 -5.74 -28.16 6.34
C PHE A 155 -6.85 -27.67 5.42
N LYS A 156 -7.30 -28.51 4.52
CA LYS A 156 -8.40 -28.16 3.60
C LYS A 156 -9.48 -29.24 3.57
N PRO A 157 -10.10 -29.56 4.71
CA PRO A 157 -11.21 -30.50 4.73
C PRO A 157 -12.39 -29.90 3.96
N TYR A 158 -13.05 -30.76 3.14
CA TYR A 158 -14.22 -30.36 2.35
C TYR A 158 -14.04 -29.06 1.55
N GLY A 159 -12.80 -28.80 1.06
CA GLY A 159 -12.49 -27.63 0.23
C GLY A 159 -12.33 -26.28 0.97
N ARG A 160 -12.49 -26.23 2.29
CA ARG A 160 -12.32 -25.03 3.12
C ARG A 160 -11.05 -25.11 3.96
N TYR A 161 -10.29 -24.00 4.01
CA TYR A 161 -9.11 -23.95 4.88
C TYR A 161 -9.51 -23.89 6.35
N GLN A 162 -8.86 -24.77 7.15
CA GLN A 162 -8.79 -24.75 8.60
C GLN A 162 -7.33 -24.50 8.99
N ILE A 163 -7.11 -23.49 9.80
CA ILE A 163 -5.78 -22.99 10.14
C ILE A 163 -5.54 -23.24 11.62
N PRO A 164 -4.60 -24.13 12.00
CA PRO A 164 -4.25 -24.29 13.40
C PRO A 164 -3.76 -22.97 13.98
N LYS A 165 -4.28 -22.58 15.15
CA LYS A 165 -3.90 -21.36 15.87
C LYS A 165 -2.38 -21.27 16.04
N ILE A 166 -1.75 -22.37 16.44
CA ILE A 166 -0.30 -22.46 16.60
C ILE A 166 0.45 -22.14 15.29
N SER A 167 -0.06 -22.59 14.15
CA SER A 167 0.56 -22.30 12.84
C SER A 167 0.48 -20.81 12.47
N LEU A 168 -0.59 -20.14 12.87
CA LEU A 168 -0.72 -18.69 12.70
C LEU A 168 0.26 -17.95 13.60
N VAL A 169 0.37 -18.37 14.88
CA VAL A 169 1.32 -17.82 15.85
C VAL A 169 2.77 -17.99 15.37
N GLU A 170 3.14 -19.22 14.95
CA GLU A 170 4.46 -19.50 14.37
C GLU A 170 4.78 -18.58 13.18
N PHE A 171 3.82 -18.43 12.28
CA PHE A 171 3.98 -17.56 11.12
C PHE A 171 4.18 -16.10 11.53
N LEU A 172 3.34 -15.56 12.43
CA LEU A 172 3.42 -14.17 12.87
C LEU A 172 4.72 -13.86 13.61
N ALA A 173 5.23 -14.80 14.40
CA ALA A 173 6.50 -14.69 15.11
C ALA A 173 7.73 -14.94 14.20
N SER A 174 7.53 -15.43 12.98
CA SER A 174 8.62 -15.77 12.05
C SER A 174 9.17 -14.54 11.33
N ARG A 175 10.38 -14.70 10.74
CA ARG A 175 10.92 -13.72 9.81
C ARG A 175 10.10 -13.59 8.51
N GLU A 176 9.36 -14.61 8.13
CA GLU A 176 8.54 -14.60 6.91
C GLU A 176 7.38 -13.60 6.99
N SER A 177 6.83 -13.40 8.20
CA SER A 177 5.76 -12.43 8.41
C SER A 177 6.15 -11.01 8.05
N ILE A 178 7.41 -10.63 8.25
CA ILE A 178 7.96 -9.30 7.91
C ILE A 178 8.41 -9.17 6.45
N LEU A 179 8.46 -10.28 5.70
CA LEU A 179 8.73 -10.27 4.25
C LEU A 179 7.47 -9.99 3.43
N ILE A 180 6.31 -9.87 4.08
CA ILE A 180 5.07 -9.48 3.41
C ILE A 180 5.25 -8.07 2.83
N LYS A 181 4.99 -7.94 1.54
CA LYS A 181 5.17 -6.66 0.83
C LYS A 181 4.35 -5.52 1.43
N ARG A 182 3.19 -5.83 2.03
CA ARG A 182 2.30 -4.88 2.67
C ARG A 182 1.62 -5.53 3.87
N MET A 183 2.02 -5.14 5.07
CA MET A 183 1.36 -5.59 6.30
C MET A 183 0.00 -4.90 6.47
N SER A 184 -0.95 -5.59 7.08
CA SER A 184 -2.24 -5.00 7.47
C SER A 184 -2.08 -4.11 8.71
N SER A 185 -2.99 -3.16 8.90
CA SER A 185 -2.98 -2.28 10.09
C SER A 185 -3.13 -3.09 11.38
N LYS A 186 -3.95 -4.15 11.38
CA LYS A 186 -4.11 -5.02 12.56
C LYS A 186 -2.85 -5.80 12.90
N HIS A 187 -2.14 -6.33 11.88
CA HIS A 187 -0.89 -7.03 12.10
C HIS A 187 0.19 -6.09 12.66
N ILE A 188 0.25 -4.84 12.14
CA ILE A 188 1.15 -3.82 12.67
C ILE A 188 0.82 -3.53 14.13
N LEU A 189 -0.45 -3.28 14.44
CA LEU A 189 -0.91 -2.97 15.80
C LEU A 189 -0.58 -4.09 16.81
N LEU A 190 -0.80 -5.36 16.42
CA LEU A 190 -0.43 -6.51 17.27
C LEU A 190 1.06 -6.49 17.64
N LEU A 191 1.92 -6.20 16.67
CA LEU A 191 3.35 -6.15 16.92
C LEU A 191 3.77 -4.88 17.70
N GLU A 192 3.13 -3.74 17.46
CA GLU A 192 3.34 -2.51 18.24
C GLU A 192 3.04 -2.75 19.71
N ASN A 193 1.86 -3.27 20.03
CA ASN A 193 1.44 -3.56 21.40
C ASN A 193 2.44 -4.50 22.11
N PHE A 194 2.93 -5.54 21.43
CA PHE A 194 3.95 -6.42 21.97
C PHE A 194 5.25 -5.68 22.29
N PHE A 195 5.75 -4.85 21.36
CA PHE A 195 6.99 -4.13 21.59
C PHE A 195 6.88 -3.05 22.67
N ASP A 196 5.70 -2.48 22.86
CA ASP A 196 5.44 -1.52 23.94
C ASP A 196 5.47 -2.24 25.29
N GLN A 197 4.89 -3.44 25.41
CA GLN A 197 4.98 -4.27 26.62
C GLN A 197 6.41 -4.74 26.91
N LEU A 198 7.20 -5.04 25.89
CA LEU A 198 8.60 -5.49 26.08
C LEU A 198 9.51 -4.36 26.55
N SER A 199 9.10 -3.11 26.37
CA SER A 199 9.87 -1.90 26.69
C SER A 199 9.56 -1.35 28.09
N MET A 200 8.55 -1.90 28.76
CA MET A 200 8.19 -1.61 30.16
C MET A 200 8.95 -2.53 31.11
#